data_4302393b7ca6f9b38c9a4a0c45eb80b4
#
_entry.id   4302393b7ca6f9b38c9a4a0c45eb80b4
#
_cell.length_a   1.000
_cell.length_b   1.000
_cell.length_c   1.000
_cell.angle_alpha   90.00
_cell.angle_beta   90.00
_cell.angle_gamma   90.00
#
_symmetry.space_group_name_H-M   'P 1'
#
loop_
_entity.id
_entity.type
_entity.pdbx_description
1 polymer ?
#
loop_
_entity_poly.entity_id
_entity_poly.type
_entity_poly.pdbx_seq_one_letter_code
_entity_poly.pdbx_strand_id
1 'polypeptide(L)'
;LKNIKFQKYLECEYTKMDLFDYLIQKERSKIINSEQIMSGIIFLKKSNFSLSLIHDWERVLKKDSLIDDSKSFSKNHEKFIEHRHDQSVFSLICKKKNIFSISSAECEWAEKKNRRTWQHLKHFPIHARRDKRYNIFKRFIDRQRKNLKRLIK
;
A
#
# COMPACT_ATOMS: atom_id res chain seq x y z
N LEU A 1 9.32 -15.73 -18.38
CA LEU A 1 9.00 -15.26 -17.01
C LEU A 1 8.39 -16.35 -16.11
N LYS A 2 8.76 -17.64 -16.32
CA LYS A 2 8.26 -18.76 -15.52
C LYS A 2 8.66 -18.56 -14.05
N ASN A 3 7.69 -18.75 -13.12
CA ASN A 3 7.88 -18.73 -11.66
C ASN A 3 8.16 -17.36 -11.02
N ILE A 4 7.56 -16.29 -11.53
CA ILE A 4 7.53 -14.97 -10.87
C ILE A 4 6.15 -14.78 -10.23
N LYS A 5 6.13 -14.39 -8.94
CA LYS A 5 4.92 -14.05 -8.20
C LYS A 5 4.89 -12.55 -7.91
N PHE A 6 3.78 -11.91 -8.21
CA PHE A 6 3.53 -10.52 -7.84
C PHE A 6 2.82 -10.45 -6.50
N GLN A 7 3.18 -9.44 -5.71
CA GLN A 7 2.53 -9.19 -4.43
C GLN A 7 1.14 -8.59 -4.67
N LYS A 8 0.17 -9.11 -3.94
CA LYS A 8 -1.20 -8.59 -3.92
C LYS A 8 -1.49 -8.12 -2.50
N TYR A 9 -1.94 -6.90 -2.38
CA TYR A 9 -2.31 -6.30 -1.11
C TYR A 9 -3.78 -5.89 -1.19
N LEU A 10 -4.66 -6.60 -0.47
CA LEU A 10 -6.09 -6.31 -0.49
C LEU A 10 -6.43 -5.19 0.50
N GLU A 11 -7.43 -4.40 0.17
CA GLU A 11 -7.90 -3.35 1.08
C GLU A 11 -8.35 -3.91 2.43
N CYS A 12 -9.03 -5.05 2.44
CA CYS A 12 -9.48 -5.69 3.69
C CYS A 12 -8.32 -6.09 4.62
N GLU A 13 -7.13 -6.31 4.06
CA GLU A 13 -5.93 -6.72 4.81
C GLU A 13 -5.14 -5.52 5.33
N TYR A 14 -5.20 -4.38 4.63
CA TYR A 14 -4.27 -3.26 4.84
C TYR A 14 -4.94 -1.90 5.06
N THR A 15 -6.26 -1.88 5.28
CA THR A 15 -6.99 -0.64 5.53
C THR A 15 -7.89 -0.77 6.75
N LYS A 16 -7.73 0.12 7.73
CA LYS A 16 -8.61 0.22 8.91
C LYS A 16 -10.06 0.44 8.49
N MET A 17 -10.98 -0.17 9.22
CA MET A 17 -12.40 -0.04 8.94
C MET A 17 -12.92 1.38 9.17
N ASP A 18 -12.36 2.12 10.12
CA ASP A 18 -12.69 3.53 10.37
C ASP A 18 -12.45 4.40 9.14
N LEU A 19 -11.38 4.11 8.37
CA LEU A 19 -11.10 4.82 7.13
C LEU A 19 -12.10 4.47 6.02
N PHE A 20 -12.57 3.20 5.97
CA PHE A 20 -13.66 2.81 5.09
C PHE A 20 -14.96 3.54 5.44
N ASP A 21 -15.31 3.60 6.72
CA ASP A 21 -16.52 4.27 7.20
C ASP A 21 -16.50 5.75 6.84
N TYR A 22 -15.33 6.37 6.92
CA TYR A 22 -15.16 7.79 6.61
C TYR A 22 -15.22 8.08 5.11
N LEU A 23 -14.61 7.25 4.27
CA LEU A 23 -14.42 7.55 2.83
C LEU A 23 -15.44 6.85 1.93
N ILE A 24 -15.83 5.61 2.23
CA ILE A 24 -16.55 4.71 1.32
C ILE A 24 -17.95 4.42 1.86
N GLN A 25 -18.93 5.11 1.30
CA GLN A 25 -20.34 4.92 1.62
C GLN A 25 -21.06 3.96 0.64
N LYS A 26 -20.60 3.90 -0.61
CA LYS A 26 -21.16 3.07 -1.68
C LYS A 26 -20.14 2.05 -2.17
N GLU A 27 -20.62 0.96 -2.79
CA GLU A 27 -19.77 -0.10 -3.39
C GLU A 27 -18.72 -0.71 -2.44
N ARG A 28 -18.96 -0.61 -1.13
CA ARG A 28 -18.00 -1.04 -0.09
C ARG A 28 -17.57 -2.50 -0.26
N SER A 29 -18.49 -3.42 -0.55
CA SER A 29 -18.22 -4.85 -0.73
C SER A 29 -17.25 -5.13 -1.89
N LYS A 30 -17.34 -4.34 -2.96
CA LYS A 30 -16.46 -4.43 -4.12
C LYS A 30 -15.06 -3.88 -3.79
N ILE A 31 -15.01 -2.71 -3.15
CA ILE A 31 -13.75 -2.04 -2.84
C ILE A 31 -12.95 -2.82 -1.78
N ILE A 32 -13.58 -3.31 -0.74
CA ILE A 32 -12.92 -4.00 0.38
C ILE A 32 -12.14 -5.25 -0.08
N ASN A 33 -12.60 -5.93 -1.12
CA ASN A 33 -11.96 -7.11 -1.69
C ASN A 33 -11.04 -6.79 -2.89
N SER A 34 -10.84 -5.52 -3.22
CA SER A 34 -9.97 -5.11 -4.32
C SER A 34 -8.53 -4.89 -3.87
N GLU A 35 -7.59 -4.95 -4.82
CA GLU A 35 -6.17 -4.67 -4.55
C GLU A 35 -5.97 -3.19 -4.22
N GLN A 36 -5.11 -2.91 -3.23
CA GLN A 36 -4.75 -1.56 -2.82
C GLN A 36 -3.92 -0.85 -3.90
N ILE A 37 -4.23 0.41 -4.18
CA ILE A 37 -3.46 1.25 -5.08
C ILE A 37 -2.24 1.79 -4.31
N MET A 38 -1.05 1.64 -4.88
CA MET A 38 0.19 2.11 -4.27
C MET A 38 0.34 3.63 -4.39
N SER A 39 0.84 4.26 -3.33
CA SER A 39 1.16 5.70 -3.29
C SER A 39 2.63 6.02 -3.60
N GLY A 40 3.45 5.01 -3.86
CA GLY A 40 4.89 5.18 -4.05
C GLY A 40 5.30 5.83 -5.39
N ILE A 41 4.46 5.72 -6.42
CA ILE A 41 4.67 6.32 -7.74
C ILE A 41 3.34 6.88 -8.22
N ILE A 42 3.30 8.19 -8.41
CA ILE A 42 2.09 8.92 -8.81
C ILE A 42 2.47 9.89 -9.94
N PHE A 43 1.70 9.85 -11.03
CA PHE A 43 1.83 10.82 -12.12
C PHE A 43 0.62 11.74 -12.13
N LEU A 44 0.85 13.02 -11.96
CA LEU A 44 -0.20 14.03 -11.94
C LEU A 44 0.07 15.10 -12.99
N LYS A 45 -0.88 15.29 -13.90
CA LYS A 45 -0.94 16.51 -14.73
C LYS A 45 -1.68 17.58 -13.94
N LYS A 46 -1.14 18.81 -13.85
CA LYS A 46 -1.78 19.91 -13.16
C LYS A 46 -3.16 20.21 -13.78
N SER A 47 -4.19 20.08 -12.99
CA SER A 47 -5.58 20.34 -13.34
C SER A 47 -6.40 20.57 -12.07
N ASN A 48 -7.62 21.12 -12.19
CA ASN A 48 -8.51 21.26 -11.04
C ASN A 48 -8.84 19.90 -10.40
N PHE A 49 -8.95 18.85 -11.22
CA PHE A 49 -9.18 17.50 -10.73
C PHE A 49 -8.01 16.96 -9.89
N SER A 50 -6.77 17.07 -10.38
CA SER A 50 -5.59 16.60 -9.64
C SER A 50 -5.33 17.42 -8.39
N LEU A 51 -5.59 18.73 -8.40
CA LEU A 51 -5.54 19.56 -7.20
C LEU A 51 -6.60 19.12 -6.18
N SER A 52 -7.85 18.88 -6.61
CA SER A 52 -8.91 18.36 -5.75
C SER A 52 -8.52 17.00 -5.12
N LEU A 53 -7.88 16.12 -5.88
CA LEU A 53 -7.38 14.84 -5.37
C LEU A 53 -6.38 15.03 -4.22
N ILE A 54 -5.38 15.91 -4.42
CA ILE A 54 -4.36 16.20 -3.42
C ILE A 54 -4.98 16.84 -2.17
N HIS A 55 -5.91 17.79 -2.34
CA HIS A 55 -6.61 18.39 -1.21
C HIS A 55 -7.47 17.38 -0.42
N ASP A 56 -8.14 16.45 -1.12
CA ASP A 56 -8.89 15.38 -0.46
C ASP A 56 -7.96 14.46 0.34
N TRP A 57 -6.79 14.13 -0.21
CA TRP A 57 -5.79 13.33 0.45
C TRP A 57 -5.23 14.05 1.69
N GLU A 58 -4.79 15.29 1.54
CA GLU A 58 -4.29 16.13 2.65
C GLU A 58 -5.31 16.27 3.78
N ARG A 59 -6.59 16.49 3.45
CA ARG A 59 -7.67 16.62 4.44
C ARG A 59 -7.83 15.37 5.31
N VAL A 60 -7.66 14.18 4.74
CA VAL A 60 -7.72 12.93 5.50
C VAL A 60 -6.45 12.72 6.31
N LEU A 61 -5.27 13.05 5.77
CA LEU A 61 -3.99 12.95 6.47
C LEU A 61 -3.89 13.82 7.72
N LYS A 62 -4.72 14.84 7.85
CA LYS A 62 -4.84 15.68 9.07
C LYS A 62 -5.67 15.03 10.18
N LYS A 63 -6.20 13.81 10.00
CA LYS A 63 -7.01 13.07 10.97
C LYS A 63 -6.21 11.89 11.52
N ASP A 64 -5.48 12.10 12.59
CA ASP A 64 -4.54 11.13 13.17
C ASP A 64 -5.14 9.74 13.34
N SER A 65 -6.32 9.62 13.91
CA SER A 65 -6.97 8.32 14.15
C SER A 65 -7.28 7.51 12.88
N LEU A 66 -7.35 8.17 11.72
CA LEU A 66 -7.59 7.50 10.44
C LEU A 66 -6.31 7.01 9.75
N ILE A 67 -5.13 7.50 10.21
CA ILE A 67 -3.85 7.25 9.54
C ILE A 67 -2.80 6.60 10.43
N ASP A 68 -3.01 6.53 11.74
CA ASP A 68 -2.07 5.97 12.71
C ASP A 68 -2.32 4.47 12.99
N ASP A 69 -1.52 3.89 13.89
CA ASP A 69 -1.64 2.51 14.34
C ASP A 69 -2.57 2.35 15.56
N SER A 70 -3.34 3.37 15.92
CA SER A 70 -4.32 3.29 17.00
C SER A 70 -5.39 2.22 16.70
N LYS A 71 -5.98 1.68 17.75
CA LYS A 71 -7.08 0.72 17.62
C LYS A 71 -8.27 1.34 16.90
N SER A 72 -8.81 0.63 15.90
CA SER A 72 -10.03 1.05 15.21
C SER A 72 -11.23 1.06 16.15
N PHE A 73 -12.11 2.04 16.00
CA PHE A 73 -13.43 2.07 16.65
C PHE A 73 -14.35 1.02 16.05
N SER A 74 -14.40 0.98 14.72
CA SER A 74 -15.14 -0.05 13.98
C SER A 74 -14.37 -1.36 13.94
N LYS A 75 -15.10 -2.48 13.96
CA LYS A 75 -14.49 -3.82 13.85
C LYS A 75 -13.82 -3.96 12.48
N ASN A 76 -12.51 -4.16 12.47
CA ASN A 76 -11.77 -4.45 11.25
C ASN A 76 -12.22 -5.77 10.60
N HIS A 77 -11.96 -5.90 9.31
CA HIS A 77 -12.21 -7.13 8.57
C HIS A 77 -11.42 -8.31 9.18
N GLU A 78 -11.95 -9.52 9.11
CA GLU A 78 -11.31 -10.73 9.69
C GLU A 78 -9.89 -10.99 9.16
N LYS A 79 -9.61 -10.57 7.91
CA LYS A 79 -8.30 -10.69 7.25
C LYS A 79 -7.38 -9.50 7.51
N PHE A 80 -7.76 -8.55 8.35
CA PHE A 80 -6.96 -7.35 8.62
C PHE A 80 -5.61 -7.71 9.26
N ILE A 81 -4.52 -7.21 8.68
CA ILE A 81 -3.15 -7.46 9.11
C ILE A 81 -2.54 -6.21 9.76
N GLU A 82 -2.56 -5.09 9.02
CA GLU A 82 -1.98 -3.82 9.44
C GLU A 82 -2.59 -2.66 8.64
N HIS A 83 -2.49 -1.45 9.15
CA HIS A 83 -2.88 -0.26 8.40
C HIS A 83 -1.69 0.31 7.63
N ARG A 84 -1.92 0.70 6.37
CA ARG A 84 -0.86 1.30 5.54
C ARG A 84 -0.99 2.81 5.40
N HIS A 85 -1.41 3.46 6.46
CA HIS A 85 -1.36 4.92 6.63
C HIS A 85 -1.79 5.69 5.37
N ASP A 86 -0.89 6.53 4.86
CA ASP A 86 -1.07 7.38 3.68
C ASP A 86 -1.45 6.60 2.41
N GLN A 87 -0.90 5.41 2.21
CA GLN A 87 -1.24 4.55 1.07
C GLN A 87 -2.69 4.09 1.10
N SER A 88 -3.19 3.68 2.27
CA SER A 88 -4.60 3.27 2.42
C SER A 88 -5.55 4.43 2.11
N VAL A 89 -5.24 5.63 2.60
CA VAL A 89 -6.01 6.84 2.30
C VAL A 89 -6.03 7.13 0.80
N PHE A 90 -4.84 7.16 0.18
CA PHE A 90 -4.70 7.43 -1.26
C PHE A 90 -5.47 6.40 -2.09
N SER A 91 -5.33 5.12 -1.77
CA SER A 91 -6.00 4.04 -2.48
C SER A 91 -7.53 4.18 -2.45
N LEU A 92 -8.12 4.42 -1.28
CA LEU A 92 -9.57 4.58 -1.16
C LEU A 92 -10.08 5.85 -1.86
N ILE A 93 -9.34 6.97 -1.80
CA ILE A 93 -9.71 8.19 -2.53
C ILE A 93 -9.68 7.95 -4.04
N CYS A 94 -8.64 7.29 -4.55
CA CYS A 94 -8.53 6.95 -5.97
C CYS A 94 -9.72 6.10 -6.44
N LYS A 95 -10.10 5.09 -5.68
CA LYS A 95 -11.25 4.21 -5.97
C LYS A 95 -12.57 4.98 -5.92
N LYS A 96 -12.77 5.80 -4.90
CA LYS A 96 -13.95 6.68 -4.79
C LYS A 96 -14.11 7.60 -5.98
N LYS A 97 -13.00 8.09 -6.54
CA LYS A 97 -12.98 8.98 -7.72
C LYS A 97 -12.86 8.23 -9.06
N ASN A 98 -12.88 6.90 -9.04
CA ASN A 98 -12.69 6.05 -10.23
C ASN A 98 -11.42 6.40 -11.03
N ILE A 99 -10.31 6.66 -10.32
CA ILE A 99 -9.03 6.99 -10.95
C ILE A 99 -8.44 5.72 -11.57
N PHE A 100 -8.01 5.84 -12.81
CA PHE A 100 -7.29 4.79 -13.50
C PHE A 100 -5.93 4.53 -12.83
N SER A 101 -5.60 3.27 -12.62
CA SER A 101 -4.29 2.82 -12.11
C SER A 101 -3.69 1.78 -13.05
N ILE A 102 -2.38 1.84 -13.22
CA ILE A 102 -1.61 0.80 -13.91
C ILE A 102 -1.21 -0.30 -12.92
N SER A 103 -0.84 -1.46 -13.45
CA SER A 103 -0.41 -2.57 -12.61
C SER A 103 0.90 -2.27 -11.89
N SER A 104 1.00 -2.57 -10.61
CA SER A 104 2.25 -2.50 -9.86
C SER A 104 3.36 -3.40 -10.47
N ALA A 105 2.99 -4.43 -11.22
CA ALA A 105 3.92 -5.28 -11.95
C ALA A 105 4.75 -4.52 -12.98
N GLU A 106 4.34 -3.31 -13.38
CA GLU A 106 5.07 -2.48 -14.34
C GLU A 106 6.17 -1.62 -13.70
N CYS A 107 6.25 -1.57 -12.37
CA CYS A 107 7.26 -0.75 -11.67
C CYS A 107 7.82 -1.38 -10.39
N GLU A 108 7.10 -2.31 -9.74
CA GLU A 108 7.47 -2.91 -8.47
C GLU A 108 8.22 -4.24 -8.62
N TRP A 109 8.84 -4.67 -7.54
CA TRP A 109 9.52 -5.96 -7.47
C TRP A 109 8.52 -7.13 -7.52
N ALA A 110 9.00 -8.24 -8.01
CA ALA A 110 8.32 -9.52 -7.92
C ALA A 110 9.12 -10.51 -7.09
N GLU A 111 8.52 -11.62 -6.69
CA GLU A 111 9.19 -12.70 -5.98
C GLU A 111 9.59 -13.82 -6.93
N LYS A 112 10.85 -14.24 -6.85
CA LYS A 112 11.37 -15.42 -7.55
C LYS A 112 12.20 -16.23 -6.56
N LYS A 113 11.83 -17.48 -6.32
CA LYS A 113 12.51 -18.37 -5.35
C LYS A 113 12.68 -17.70 -3.97
N ASN A 114 11.61 -17.12 -3.42
CA ASN A 114 11.59 -16.42 -2.13
C ASN A 114 12.54 -15.22 -2.02
N ARG A 115 12.95 -14.65 -3.16
CA ARG A 115 13.79 -13.45 -3.22
C ARG A 115 13.14 -12.37 -4.08
N ARG A 116 13.33 -11.11 -3.69
CA ARG A 116 12.91 -9.98 -4.51
C ARG A 116 13.71 -9.92 -5.79
N THR A 117 13.04 -9.71 -6.91
CA THR A 117 13.64 -9.53 -8.23
C THR A 117 12.97 -8.39 -8.98
N TRP A 118 13.73 -7.69 -9.80
CA TRP A 118 13.29 -6.66 -10.75
C TRP A 118 13.58 -7.07 -12.19
N GLN A 119 13.94 -8.34 -12.45
CA GLN A 119 14.32 -8.82 -13.79
C GLN A 119 13.22 -8.62 -14.83
N HIS A 120 11.94 -8.70 -14.42
CA HIS A 120 10.80 -8.48 -15.31
C HIS A 120 10.66 -7.03 -15.76
N LEU A 121 11.26 -6.08 -15.03
CA LEU A 121 11.21 -4.64 -15.33
C LEU A 121 12.27 -4.17 -16.31
N LYS A 122 13.11 -5.05 -16.87
CA LYS A 122 14.25 -4.67 -17.74
C LYS A 122 13.88 -3.69 -18.86
N HIS A 123 12.65 -3.78 -19.38
CA HIS A 123 12.16 -2.96 -20.48
C HIS A 123 11.12 -1.90 -20.04
N PHE A 124 10.84 -1.79 -18.73
CA PHE A 124 9.94 -0.78 -18.21
C PHE A 124 10.70 0.50 -17.84
N PRO A 125 10.11 1.69 -18.05
CA PRO A 125 10.79 2.96 -17.83
C PRO A 125 11.02 3.28 -16.34
N ILE A 126 10.28 2.62 -15.44
CA ILE A 126 10.30 2.94 -14.01
C ILE A 126 10.55 1.68 -13.20
N HIS A 127 11.47 1.79 -12.25
CA HIS A 127 11.76 0.75 -11.29
C HIS A 127 11.64 1.30 -9.88
N ALA A 128 10.61 0.91 -9.12
CA ALA A 128 10.45 1.25 -7.72
C ALA A 128 11.45 0.45 -6.87
N ARG A 129 12.63 1.00 -6.67
CA ARG A 129 13.67 0.42 -5.82
C ARG A 129 13.90 1.32 -4.62
N ARG A 130 13.82 0.74 -3.42
CA ARG A 130 14.35 1.40 -2.22
C ARG A 130 15.83 1.05 -2.12
N ASP A 131 16.68 1.92 -2.59
CA ASP A 131 18.14 1.80 -2.44
C ASP A 131 18.53 2.27 -1.03
N LYS A 132 18.24 1.42 -0.04
CA LYS A 132 18.68 1.67 1.34
C LYS A 132 20.12 1.21 1.45
N ARG A 133 21.05 2.17 1.55
CA ARG A 133 22.43 1.91 2.00
C ARG A 133 22.39 1.49 3.48
N TYR A 134 22.24 0.21 3.73
CA TYR A 134 22.31 -0.31 5.08
C TYR A 134 23.75 -0.70 5.41
N ASN A 135 24.21 -0.29 6.57
CA ASN A 135 25.37 -0.92 7.21
C ASN A 135 25.03 -2.41 7.39
N ILE A 136 25.89 -3.30 6.89
CA ILE A 136 25.68 -4.76 6.86
C ILE A 136 25.38 -5.29 8.26
N PHE A 137 26.06 -4.78 9.29
CA PHE A 137 25.85 -5.14 10.71
C PHE A 137 24.44 -4.75 11.21
N LYS A 138 23.96 -3.55 10.89
CA LYS A 138 22.60 -3.12 11.29
C LYS A 138 21.53 -3.99 10.63
N ARG A 139 21.74 -4.36 9.37
CA ARG A 139 20.83 -5.27 8.64
C ARG A 139 20.78 -6.68 9.26
N PHE A 140 21.91 -7.19 9.72
CA PHE A 140 21.99 -8.48 10.41
C PHE A 140 21.23 -8.44 11.73
N ILE A 141 21.46 -7.41 12.56
CA ILE A 141 20.78 -7.23 13.86
C ILE A 141 19.26 -7.09 13.68
N ASP A 142 18.80 -6.26 12.73
CA ASP A 142 17.37 -6.07 12.47
C ASP A 142 16.70 -7.37 11.98
N ARG A 143 17.42 -8.19 11.22
CA ARG A 143 16.94 -9.51 10.78
C ARG A 143 16.79 -10.48 11.95
N GLN A 144 17.75 -10.51 12.87
CA GLN A 144 17.67 -11.34 14.07
C GLN A 144 16.53 -10.89 15.00
N ARG A 145 16.36 -9.60 15.21
CA ARG A 145 15.25 -9.05 16.00
C ARG A 145 13.87 -9.41 15.40
N LYS A 146 13.73 -9.39 14.08
CA LYS A 146 12.47 -9.82 13.41
C LYS A 146 12.22 -11.32 13.56
N ASN A 147 13.26 -12.15 13.48
CA ASN A 147 13.13 -13.59 13.67
C ASN A 147 12.74 -13.94 15.11
N LEU A 148 13.35 -13.30 16.10
CA LEU A 148 13.00 -13.45 17.52
C LEU A 148 11.54 -13.05 17.80
N LYS A 149 11.06 -11.94 17.25
CA LYS A 149 9.66 -11.52 17.38
C LYS A 149 8.66 -12.49 16.73
N ARG A 150 9.08 -13.29 15.75
CA ARG A 150 8.25 -14.34 15.14
C ARG A 150 8.19 -15.62 15.95
N LEU A 151 9.19 -15.88 16.79
CA LEU A 151 9.26 -17.07 17.67
C LEU A 151 8.51 -16.86 19.00
N ILE A 152 8.22 -15.59 19.35
CA ILE A 152 7.53 -15.21 20.60
C ILE A 152 6.02 -14.98 20.36
N LYS A 153 5.55 -15.06 19.12
CA LYS A 153 4.13 -15.10 18.74
C LYS A 153 3.71 -16.55 18.46
#